data_583ae70079bb996a941d23d62d26f366
#
_entry.id   583ae70079bb996a941d23d62d26f366
#
_cell.length_a   1.000
_cell.length_b   1.000
_cell.length_c   1.000
_cell.angle_alpha   90.00
_cell.angle_beta   90.00
_cell.angle_gamma   90.00
#
_symmetry.space_group_name_H-M   'P 1'
#
loop_
_entity.id
_entity.type
_entity.pdbx_description
1 polymer ?
#
loop_
_entity_poly.entity_id
_entity_poly.type
_entity_poly.pdbx_seq_one_letter_code
_entity_poly.pdbx_strand_id
1 'polypeptide(L)'
;MVEIPPKTMNGTLNKVMLIGHLGDDVKMHYFDGGNCIGRFQLATNEVYINKTTNEKITSTEWHNLVVRNKAAEICEKYLSKGDKIYVEGRIKSRQWQAEDGTTKYTTEIQVTEFTFLTTKKETANHKQNQETEPAKNTNFDAANEGLPINDLPF
;
A
#
# COMPACT_ATOMS: atom_id res chain seq x y z
N MET A 1 -4.65 -26.60 -33.75
CA MET A 1 -3.85 -25.49 -33.19
C MET A 1 -4.70 -24.25 -33.26
N VAL A 2 -5.07 -23.69 -32.14
CA VAL A 2 -5.71 -22.39 -32.09
C VAL A 2 -4.58 -21.35 -32.17
N GLU A 3 -4.41 -20.66 -33.28
CA GLU A 3 -3.53 -19.50 -33.36
C GLU A 3 -4.10 -18.43 -32.49
N ILE A 4 -3.42 -18.13 -31.36
CA ILE A 4 -3.67 -16.94 -30.58
C ILE A 4 -3.11 -15.78 -31.41
N PRO A 5 -3.96 -14.86 -31.92
CA PRO A 5 -3.45 -13.72 -32.69
C PRO A 5 -2.45 -12.93 -31.82
N PRO A 6 -1.36 -12.46 -32.38
CA PRO A 6 -0.41 -11.66 -31.63
C PRO A 6 -1.15 -10.45 -31.07
N LYS A 7 -1.01 -10.24 -29.76
CA LYS A 7 -1.58 -9.09 -29.08
C LYS A 7 -0.98 -7.85 -29.71
N THR A 8 -1.71 -7.21 -30.61
CA THR A 8 -1.24 -5.97 -31.26
C THR A 8 -1.14 -4.91 -30.19
N MET A 9 0.08 -4.62 -29.78
CA MET A 9 0.36 -3.48 -28.91
C MET A 9 0.31 -2.23 -29.80
N ASN A 10 -0.63 -1.32 -29.50
CA ASN A 10 -0.79 -0.06 -30.19
C ASN A 10 0.33 0.96 -29.86
N GLY A 11 1.53 0.49 -29.47
CA GLY A 11 2.67 1.33 -29.15
C GLY A 11 2.56 2.17 -27.87
N THR A 12 1.56 1.90 -27.03
CA THR A 12 1.35 2.61 -25.76
C THR A 12 1.27 1.65 -24.57
N LEU A 13 1.70 2.09 -23.41
CA LEU A 13 1.67 1.32 -22.17
C LEU A 13 1.00 2.13 -21.06
N ASN A 14 0.06 1.50 -20.35
CA ASN A 14 -0.52 2.02 -19.12
C ASN A 14 -0.37 0.93 -18.05
N LYS A 15 0.66 1.05 -17.24
CA LYS A 15 0.98 0.11 -16.16
C LYS A 15 1.48 0.86 -14.95
N VAL A 16 0.97 0.47 -13.78
CA VAL A 16 1.41 0.94 -12.47
C VAL A 16 1.82 -0.25 -11.62
N MET A 17 2.91 -0.10 -10.90
CA MET A 17 3.41 -1.07 -9.93
C MET A 17 3.65 -0.35 -8.62
N LEU A 18 3.04 -0.80 -7.53
CA LEU A 18 3.15 -0.18 -6.21
C LEU A 18 3.39 -1.24 -5.14
N ILE A 19 4.21 -0.86 -4.16
CA ILE A 19 4.29 -1.55 -2.86
C ILE A 19 3.97 -0.51 -1.79
N GLY A 20 3.00 -0.80 -0.93
CA GLY A 20 2.61 0.12 0.11
C GLY A 20 1.77 -0.54 1.20
N HIS A 21 1.25 0.28 2.09
CA HIS A 21 0.41 -0.16 3.20
C HIS A 21 -1.03 0.32 3.01
N LEU A 22 -1.98 -0.52 3.37
CA LEU A 22 -3.39 -0.14 3.34
C LEU A 22 -3.67 0.95 4.38
N GLY A 23 -4.29 2.04 3.93
CA GLY A 23 -4.73 3.11 4.81
C GLY A 23 -6.07 2.85 5.47
N ASP A 24 -6.86 1.95 4.90
CA ASP A 24 -8.20 1.59 5.37
C ASP A 24 -8.50 0.13 4.96
N ASP A 25 -9.52 -0.46 5.58
CA ASP A 25 -10.02 -1.78 5.19
C ASP A 25 -10.64 -1.72 3.78
N VAL A 26 -10.72 -2.85 3.11
CA VAL A 26 -11.32 -2.96 1.78
C VAL A 26 -12.83 -2.71 1.87
N LYS A 27 -13.31 -1.67 1.18
CA LYS A 27 -14.74 -1.32 1.11
C LYS A 27 -15.37 -2.00 -0.09
N MET A 28 -16.27 -2.93 0.18
CA MET A 28 -16.97 -3.70 -0.85
C MET A 28 -18.24 -3.00 -1.33
N HIS A 29 -18.48 -3.09 -2.62
CA HIS A 29 -19.75 -2.71 -3.24
C HIS A 29 -20.20 -3.82 -4.18
N TYR A 30 -21.41 -4.33 -3.94
CA TYR A 30 -22.02 -5.41 -4.71
C TYR A 30 -23.04 -4.86 -5.70
N PHE A 31 -22.99 -5.37 -6.92
CA PHE A 31 -23.94 -5.02 -7.99
C PHE A 31 -24.86 -6.21 -8.27
N ASP A 32 -25.97 -5.94 -8.93
CA ASP A 32 -26.85 -6.98 -9.44
C ASP A 32 -26.11 -7.91 -10.40
N GLY A 33 -26.41 -9.21 -10.34
CA GLY A 33 -25.76 -10.21 -11.20
C GLY A 33 -24.46 -10.81 -10.64
N GLY A 34 -24.16 -10.57 -9.35
CA GLY A 34 -23.03 -11.22 -8.66
C GLY A 34 -21.67 -10.57 -8.89
N ASN A 35 -21.64 -9.40 -9.53
CA ASN A 35 -20.42 -8.62 -9.66
C ASN A 35 -20.18 -7.77 -8.40
N CYS A 36 -18.93 -7.61 -8.02
CA CYS A 36 -18.56 -6.72 -6.91
C CYS A 36 -17.25 -5.97 -7.21
N ILE A 37 -17.07 -4.87 -6.51
CA ILE A 37 -15.82 -4.12 -6.49
C ILE A 37 -15.40 -3.86 -5.05
N GLY A 38 -14.09 -3.97 -4.80
CA GLY A 38 -13.44 -3.53 -3.57
C GLY A 38 -12.65 -2.26 -3.82
N ARG A 39 -12.76 -1.29 -2.92
CA ARG A 39 -11.99 -0.05 -2.94
C ARG A 39 -11.20 0.09 -1.65
N PHE A 40 -9.95 0.48 -1.77
CA PHE A 40 -9.09 0.81 -0.64
C PHE A 40 -8.02 1.80 -1.05
N GLN A 41 -7.42 2.45 -0.04
CA GLN A 41 -6.30 3.36 -0.26
C GLN A 41 -4.99 2.68 0.09
N LEU A 42 -3.97 2.93 -0.72
CA LEU A 42 -2.60 2.46 -0.51
C LEU A 42 -1.68 3.65 -0.29
N ALA A 43 -0.93 3.64 0.80
CA ALA A 43 0.09 4.63 1.10
C ALA A 43 1.45 4.17 0.59
N THR A 44 2.13 5.03 -0.16
CA THR A 44 3.56 4.90 -0.47
C THR A 44 4.32 6.03 0.19
N ASN A 45 5.40 5.71 0.90
CA ASN A 45 6.18 6.67 1.66
C ASN A 45 7.56 6.86 1.02
N GLU A 46 7.93 8.11 0.84
CA GLU A 46 9.27 8.51 0.46
C GLU A 46 9.93 9.28 1.60
N VAL A 47 11.19 9.00 1.81
CA VAL A 47 12.00 9.69 2.84
C VAL A 47 13.19 10.34 2.17
N TYR A 48 13.32 11.64 2.35
CA TYR A 48 14.46 12.40 1.86
C TYR A 48 14.97 13.40 2.90
N ILE A 49 16.23 13.79 2.73
CA ILE A 49 16.85 14.80 3.58
C ILE A 49 16.80 16.13 2.86
N ASN A 50 16.21 17.15 3.49
CA ASN A 50 16.26 18.52 2.99
C ASN A 50 17.71 19.02 3.09
N LYS A 51 18.32 19.29 1.95
CA LYS A 51 19.74 19.72 1.87
C LYS A 51 20.01 21.08 2.51
N THR A 52 18.99 21.91 2.70
CA THR A 52 19.11 23.24 3.27
C THR A 52 18.99 23.21 4.80
N THR A 53 18.02 22.45 5.34
CA THR A 53 17.77 22.37 6.78
C THR A 53 18.39 21.13 7.44
N ASN A 54 18.88 20.19 6.64
CA ASN A 54 19.39 18.86 7.05
C ASN A 54 18.36 18.02 7.84
N GLU A 55 17.08 18.33 7.65
CA GLU A 55 15.97 17.62 8.29
C GLU A 55 15.49 16.47 7.43
N LYS A 56 15.11 15.38 8.08
CA LYS A 56 14.49 14.21 7.45
C LYS A 56 13.01 14.49 7.21
N ILE A 57 12.61 14.51 5.94
CA ILE A 57 11.23 14.73 5.53
C ILE A 57 10.65 13.42 5.04
N THR A 58 9.45 13.07 5.51
CA THR A 58 8.67 11.95 5.00
C THR A 58 7.49 12.48 4.20
N SER A 59 7.38 12.06 2.95
CA SER A 59 6.24 12.35 2.07
C SER A 59 5.43 11.09 1.87
N THR A 60 4.12 11.18 1.99
CA THR A 60 3.20 10.07 1.77
C THR A 60 2.27 10.38 0.62
N GLU A 61 2.22 9.49 -0.37
CA GLU A 61 1.26 9.54 -1.46
C GLU A 61 0.18 8.49 -1.28
N TRP A 62 -1.07 8.91 -1.47
CA TRP A 62 -2.23 8.06 -1.34
C TRP A 62 -2.79 7.68 -2.70
N HIS A 63 -2.87 6.39 -2.96
CA HIS A 63 -3.37 5.84 -4.21
C HIS A 63 -4.72 5.18 -4.00
N ASN A 64 -5.71 5.54 -4.81
CA ASN A 64 -7.03 4.90 -4.80
C ASN A 64 -6.99 3.65 -5.66
N LEU A 65 -7.22 2.50 -5.07
CA LEU A 65 -7.16 1.18 -5.71
C LEU A 65 -8.55 0.60 -5.85
N VAL A 66 -8.79 -0.02 -6.99
CA VAL A 66 -10.04 -0.71 -7.29
C VAL A 66 -9.73 -2.13 -7.74
N VAL A 67 -10.28 -3.11 -7.05
CA VAL A 67 -10.26 -4.54 -7.38
C VAL A 67 -11.66 -5.01 -7.73
N ARG A 68 -11.80 -6.06 -8.52
CA ARG A 68 -13.09 -6.53 -9.02
C ARG A 68 -13.32 -8.00 -8.76
N ASN A 69 -14.59 -8.34 -8.53
CA ASN A 69 -15.09 -9.71 -8.44
C ASN A 69 -14.25 -10.57 -7.47
N LYS A 70 -13.80 -11.72 -7.90
CA LYS A 70 -13.05 -12.67 -7.08
C LYS A 70 -11.82 -12.07 -6.41
N ALA A 71 -11.11 -11.19 -7.10
CA ALA A 71 -9.96 -10.47 -6.54
C ALA A 71 -10.39 -9.54 -5.37
N ALA A 72 -11.55 -8.89 -5.48
CA ALA A 72 -12.10 -8.05 -4.43
C ALA A 72 -12.47 -8.86 -3.18
N GLU A 73 -13.12 -9.99 -3.34
CA GLU A 73 -13.46 -10.91 -2.23
C GLU A 73 -12.21 -11.43 -1.51
N ILE A 74 -11.17 -11.77 -2.27
CA ILE A 74 -9.89 -12.23 -1.70
C ILE A 74 -9.22 -11.10 -0.92
N CYS A 75 -9.19 -9.89 -1.46
CA CYS A 75 -8.62 -8.72 -0.77
C CYS A 75 -9.39 -8.41 0.51
N GLU A 76 -10.73 -8.41 0.49
CA GLU A 76 -11.56 -8.19 1.67
C GLU A 76 -11.27 -9.23 2.77
N LYS A 77 -11.16 -10.50 2.39
CA LYS A 77 -10.96 -11.60 3.33
C LYS A 77 -9.59 -11.58 4.02
N TYR A 78 -8.55 -11.20 3.30
CA TYR A 78 -7.16 -11.35 3.76
C TYR A 78 -6.45 -10.06 4.09
N LEU A 79 -6.95 -8.90 3.69
CA LEU A 79 -6.35 -7.59 3.94
C LEU A 79 -7.08 -6.82 5.04
N SER A 80 -6.30 -6.14 5.84
CA SER A 80 -6.76 -5.19 6.85
C SER A 80 -5.94 -3.91 6.77
N LYS A 81 -6.45 -2.84 7.37
CA LYS A 81 -5.72 -1.59 7.51
C LYS A 81 -4.30 -1.83 8.07
N GLY A 82 -3.30 -1.26 7.41
CA GLY A 82 -1.89 -1.37 7.80
C GLY A 82 -1.14 -2.53 7.15
N ASP A 83 -1.84 -3.47 6.50
CA ASP A 83 -1.19 -4.57 5.80
C ASP A 83 -0.40 -4.08 4.58
N LYS A 84 0.70 -4.76 4.29
CA LYS A 84 1.57 -4.48 3.16
C LYS A 84 1.22 -5.35 1.97
N ILE A 85 1.09 -4.72 0.80
CA ILE A 85 0.73 -5.40 -0.44
C ILE A 85 1.55 -4.87 -1.62
N TYR A 86 1.87 -5.75 -2.55
CA TYR A 86 2.30 -5.42 -3.90
C TYR A 86 1.10 -5.47 -4.84
N VAL A 87 0.97 -4.49 -5.71
CA VAL A 87 -0.08 -4.42 -6.72
C VAL A 87 0.46 -4.00 -8.08
N GLU A 88 -0.10 -4.59 -9.12
CA GLU A 88 0.01 -4.12 -10.49
C GLU A 88 -1.36 -3.71 -11.01
N GLY A 89 -1.40 -2.69 -11.84
CA GLY A 89 -2.66 -2.21 -12.40
C GLY A 89 -2.49 -1.18 -13.49
N ARG A 90 -3.58 -0.51 -13.80
CA ARG A 90 -3.67 0.55 -14.81
C ARG A 90 -4.27 1.79 -14.20
N ILE A 91 -3.78 2.96 -14.59
CA ILE A 91 -4.39 4.23 -14.24
C ILE A 91 -5.70 4.38 -15.02
N LYS A 92 -6.78 4.67 -14.31
CA LYS A 92 -8.07 5.04 -14.89
C LYS A 92 -8.61 6.30 -14.24
N SER A 93 -9.05 7.24 -15.08
CA SER A 93 -9.81 8.39 -14.63
C SER A 93 -11.31 8.07 -14.73
N ARG A 94 -12.03 8.34 -13.64
CA ARG A 94 -13.48 8.20 -13.57
C ARG A 94 -14.10 9.57 -13.38
N GLN A 95 -15.07 9.88 -14.23
CA GLN A 95 -15.89 11.09 -14.12
C GLN A 95 -17.12 10.78 -13.27
N TRP A 96 -17.49 11.68 -12.38
CA TRP A 96 -18.71 11.61 -11.61
C TRP A 96 -19.29 13.00 -11.35
N GLN A 97 -20.59 13.07 -11.12
CA GLN A 97 -21.25 14.32 -10.77
C GLN A 97 -21.37 14.41 -9.25
N ALA A 98 -20.94 15.54 -8.70
CA ALA A 98 -21.15 15.88 -7.31
C ALA A 98 -22.61 16.35 -7.10
N GLU A 99 -23.05 16.41 -5.83
CA GLU A 99 -24.41 16.84 -5.46
C GLU A 99 -24.73 18.28 -5.91
N ASP A 100 -23.72 19.12 -6.08
CA ASP A 100 -23.82 20.49 -6.59
C ASP A 100 -23.93 20.58 -8.13
N GLY A 101 -23.97 19.42 -8.83
CA GLY A 101 -24.06 19.34 -10.30
C GLY A 101 -22.72 19.52 -11.00
N THR A 102 -21.60 19.73 -10.26
CA THR A 102 -20.27 19.86 -10.87
C THR A 102 -19.73 18.49 -11.28
N THR A 103 -19.06 18.47 -12.43
CA THR A 103 -18.35 17.28 -12.90
C THR A 103 -16.99 17.19 -12.24
N LYS A 104 -16.75 16.09 -11.53
CA LYS A 104 -15.46 15.79 -10.88
C LYS A 104 -14.81 14.56 -11.51
N TYR A 105 -13.48 14.55 -11.45
CA TYR A 105 -12.64 13.44 -11.93
C TYR A 105 -11.90 12.83 -10.76
N THR A 106 -11.89 11.52 -10.70
CA THR A 106 -11.11 10.78 -9.73
C THR A 106 -10.18 9.84 -10.47
N THR A 107 -8.89 9.90 -10.14
CA THR A 107 -7.89 8.96 -10.65
C THR A 107 -7.86 7.75 -9.75
N GLU A 108 -8.08 6.59 -10.34
CA GLU A 108 -8.07 5.29 -9.68
C GLU A 108 -7.08 4.36 -10.37
N ILE A 109 -6.49 3.43 -9.62
CA ILE A 109 -5.68 2.35 -10.16
C ILE A 109 -6.54 1.09 -10.17
N GLN A 110 -6.85 0.62 -11.36
CA GLN A 110 -7.54 -0.65 -11.55
C GLN A 110 -6.52 -1.78 -11.42
N VAL A 111 -6.57 -2.51 -10.31
CA VAL A 111 -5.65 -3.59 -10.00
C VAL A 111 -5.93 -4.79 -10.91
N THR A 112 -4.89 -5.32 -11.51
CA THR A 112 -4.90 -6.54 -12.35
C THR A 112 -4.26 -7.72 -11.64
N GLU A 113 -3.21 -7.46 -10.86
CA GLU A 113 -2.47 -8.47 -10.10
C GLU A 113 -2.07 -7.91 -8.73
N PHE A 114 -1.97 -8.77 -7.73
CA PHE A 114 -1.52 -8.40 -6.39
C PHE A 114 -0.85 -9.58 -5.68
N THR A 115 -0.01 -9.25 -4.71
CA THR A 115 0.66 -10.20 -3.83
C THR A 115 0.68 -9.67 -2.40
N PHE A 116 0.20 -10.44 -1.45
CA PHE A 116 0.25 -10.09 -0.02
C PHE A 116 1.69 -10.17 0.49
N LEU A 117 2.17 -9.11 1.12
CA LEU A 117 3.52 -9.01 1.66
C LEU A 117 3.55 -9.04 3.20
N THR A 118 2.40 -8.82 3.86
CA THR A 118 2.26 -9.00 5.30
C THR A 118 1.96 -10.46 5.63
N THR A 119 2.73 -11.06 6.53
CA THR A 119 2.45 -12.38 7.07
C THR A 119 1.61 -12.25 8.34
N LYS A 120 0.72 -13.21 8.62
CA LYS A 120 -0.12 -13.22 9.84
C LYS A 120 0.68 -13.13 11.16
N LYS A 121 1.99 -13.44 11.13
CA LYS A 121 2.88 -13.31 12.29
C LYS A 121 3.26 -11.86 12.60
N GLU A 122 3.36 -11.01 11.58
CA GLU A 122 3.72 -9.58 11.75
C GLU A 122 2.55 -8.78 12.31
N THR A 123 1.31 -9.13 11.95
CA THR A 123 0.11 -8.48 12.47
C THR A 123 -0.11 -8.74 13.97
N ALA A 124 0.29 -9.89 14.49
CA ALA A 124 0.19 -10.19 15.91
C ALA A 124 1.17 -9.38 16.76
N ASN A 125 2.38 -9.10 16.24
CA ASN A 125 3.39 -8.30 16.95
C ASN A 125 3.07 -6.80 16.96
N HIS A 126 2.33 -6.30 15.97
CA HIS A 126 1.96 -4.87 15.92
C HIS A 126 0.84 -4.52 16.91
N LYS A 127 -0.02 -5.49 17.26
CA LYS A 127 -1.10 -5.29 18.24
C LYS A 127 -0.60 -5.34 19.70
N GLN A 128 0.56 -5.93 19.97
CA GLN A 128 1.13 -6.00 21.32
C GLN A 128 2.01 -4.82 21.72
N ASN A 129 2.45 -3.97 20.77
CA ASN A 129 3.31 -2.83 21.07
C ASN A 129 2.56 -1.49 21.28
N GLN A 130 1.22 -1.50 21.35
CA GLN A 130 0.44 -0.29 21.65
C GLN A 130 -0.14 -0.22 23.07
N GLU A 131 0.11 -1.21 23.93
CA GLU A 131 -0.24 -1.15 25.35
C GLU A 131 1.00 -1.47 26.18
N THR A 132 1.77 -0.47 26.55
CA THR A 132 2.38 -0.23 27.86
C THR A 132 3.51 0.78 27.75
N GLU A 133 3.22 2.04 28.02
CA GLU A 133 4.10 2.83 28.87
C GLU A 133 3.53 2.84 30.29
N PRO A 134 4.36 2.60 31.29
CA PRO A 134 4.58 3.67 32.24
C PRO A 134 6.05 3.88 32.57
N ALA A 135 6.39 5.15 32.69
CA ALA A 135 7.64 5.66 33.19
C ALA A 135 8.04 5.08 34.56
N LYS A 136 9.33 4.82 34.74
CA LYS A 136 10.12 5.28 35.88
C LYS A 136 11.60 4.93 35.79
N ASN A 137 12.39 5.99 35.69
CA ASN A 137 13.68 6.24 36.37
C ASN A 137 14.37 5.08 37.10
N THR A 138 15.65 4.84 36.86
CA THR A 138 16.80 5.50 37.53
C THR A 138 18.11 4.78 37.24
N ASN A 139 19.13 5.63 36.97
CA ASN A 139 20.51 5.55 37.42
C ASN A 139 21.49 4.48 36.95
N PHE A 140 22.47 5.00 36.21
CA PHE A 140 23.93 4.89 36.41
C PHE A 140 24.55 3.50 36.63
N ASP A 141 25.45 3.06 35.79
CA ASP A 141 26.87 3.32 35.96
C ASP A 141 27.69 2.93 34.72
N ALA A 142 28.71 3.71 34.51
CA ALA A 142 29.71 3.55 33.48
C ALA A 142 30.66 2.37 33.76
N ALA A 143 31.02 1.65 32.71
CA ALA A 143 32.37 1.17 32.45
C ALA A 143 32.42 0.49 31.08
N ASN A 144 32.97 1.18 30.14
CA ASN A 144 34.22 0.90 29.42
C ASN A 144 34.43 -0.58 29.04
N GLU A 145 34.39 -0.89 27.78
CA GLU A 145 35.49 -1.42 27.01
C GLU A 145 35.09 -1.68 25.57
N GLY A 146 35.88 -1.12 24.68
CA GLY A 146 35.73 -1.20 23.26
C GLY A 146 35.95 -2.59 22.70
N LEU A 147 35.20 -2.89 21.65
CA LEU A 147 35.55 -3.95 20.72
C LEU A 147 35.47 -3.42 19.30
N PRO A 148 36.35 -3.85 18.41
CA PRO A 148 36.63 -3.19 17.15
C PRO A 148 35.58 -3.49 16.10
N ILE A 149 35.29 -2.46 15.37
CA ILE A 149 34.54 -2.51 14.12
C ILE A 149 35.46 -3.16 13.09
N ASN A 150 35.17 -4.39 12.72
CA ASN A 150 35.61 -4.92 11.44
C ASN A 150 34.70 -6.09 11.06
N ASP A 151 34.27 -6.02 9.83
CA ASP A 151 33.58 -6.97 8.97
C ASP A 151 32.10 -6.74 8.79
N LEU A 152 31.87 -5.81 7.87
CA LEU A 152 30.73 -5.90 6.97
C LEU A 152 31.24 -6.13 5.55
N PRO A 153 30.93 -7.27 4.94
CA PRO A 153 31.28 -7.53 3.55
C PRO A 153 30.21 -6.92 2.62
N PHE A 154 30.50 -5.82 2.06
CA PHE A 154 30.16 -5.37 0.69
C PHE A 154 31.09 -4.28 0.29
#